data_0015772f7310d8dd784791b0a962eb8d
#
_entry.id   0015772f7310d8dd784791b0a962eb8d
#
_cell.length_a   1.000
_cell.length_b   1.000
_cell.length_c   1.000
_cell.angle_alpha   90.00
_cell.angle_beta   90.00
_cell.angle_gamma   90.00
#
_symmetry.space_group_name_H-M   'P 1'
#
loop_
_entity.id
_entity.type
_entity.pdbx_description
1 polymer ?
#
loop_
_entity_poly.entity_id
_entity_poly.type
_entity_poly.pdbx_seq_one_letter_code
_entity_poly.pdbx_strand_id
1 'polypeptide(L)'
;MNQAAELGAQSFVLLRLGERRFAVAATQISELVAPSRVFRFPHHTANLEGVILRRGRIVPVCDVAETLLGKGLTSRRFYLIAVRHYGENSEWVAVPVTGDCELIIAEMISSGETDAAHVAGWISHNGEVIEVLDLDSLTPGQAPRPVVERASPVVEARP
;
A
#
# COMPACT_ATOMS: atom_id res chain seq x y z
N MET A 1 24.20 -12.44 21.02
CA MET A 1 23.93 -12.48 20.40
C MET A 1 23.44 -11.61 19.70
N ASN A 2 23.55 -11.47 19.12
CA ASN A 2 23.16 -10.72 18.36
C ASN A 2 21.90 -11.06 17.81
N GLN A 3 21.12 -11.74 18.48
CA GLN A 3 19.88 -12.06 18.02
C GLN A 3 19.03 -10.86 17.83
N ALA A 4 19.16 -9.88 18.67
CA ALA A 4 18.44 -8.65 18.49
C ALA A 4 18.84 -7.97 17.20
N ALA A 5 20.11 -7.98 16.89
CA ALA A 5 20.56 -7.38 15.65
C ALA A 5 20.04 -8.17 14.46
N GLU A 6 20.02 -9.47 14.57
CA GLU A 6 19.50 -10.23 13.48
C GLU A 6 18.03 -10.00 13.27
N LEU A 7 17.28 -9.87 14.38
CA LEU A 7 15.87 -9.60 14.24
C LEU A 7 15.61 -8.20 13.75
N GLY A 8 16.54 -7.28 13.97
CA GLY A 8 16.34 -5.92 13.54
C GLY A 8 16.54 -5.71 12.07
N ALA A 9 17.35 -6.55 11.42
CA ALA A 9 17.66 -6.35 10.02
C ALA A 9 16.55 -6.94 9.17
N GLN A 10 15.98 -6.13 8.31
CA GLN A 10 14.87 -6.51 7.46
C GLN A 10 15.06 -5.97 6.08
N SER A 11 14.31 -6.53 5.14
CA SER A 11 14.29 -6.03 3.79
C SER A 11 13.14 -5.06 3.62
N PHE A 12 13.41 -3.95 2.97
CA PHE A 12 12.40 -2.94 2.69
C PHE A 12 12.45 -2.58 1.23
N VAL A 13 11.32 -2.15 0.72
CA VAL A 13 11.23 -1.58 -0.60
C VAL A 13 11.13 -0.07 -0.42
N LEU A 14 12.09 0.66 -0.98
CA LEU A 14 12.03 2.11 -1.02
C LEU A 14 11.19 2.50 -2.20
N LEU A 15 10.30 3.44 -1.99
CA LEU A 15 9.42 3.91 -3.05
C LEU A 15 9.37 5.42 -3.00
N ARG A 16 8.90 6.01 -4.08
CA ARG A 16 8.79 7.45 -4.18
C ARG A 16 7.37 7.84 -4.50
N LEU A 17 6.87 8.80 -3.75
CA LEU A 17 5.56 9.39 -4.01
C LEU A 17 5.78 10.88 -4.18
N GLY A 18 5.69 11.34 -5.43
CA GLY A 18 6.05 12.72 -5.70
C GLY A 18 7.51 12.94 -5.44
N GLU A 19 7.81 13.84 -4.52
CA GLU A 19 9.19 14.12 -4.20
C GLU A 19 9.64 13.50 -2.91
N ARG A 20 8.81 12.71 -2.26
CA ARG A 20 9.18 12.12 -0.99
C ARG A 20 9.41 10.63 -1.14
N ARG A 21 10.29 10.11 -0.32
CA ARG A 21 10.61 8.70 -0.30
C ARG A 21 10.07 8.08 0.95
N PHE A 22 9.60 6.86 0.80
CA PHE A 22 9.06 6.08 1.90
C PHE A 22 9.57 4.65 1.76
N ALA A 23 9.36 3.87 2.78
CA ALA A 23 9.75 2.45 2.75
C ALA A 23 8.55 1.62 3.19
N VAL A 24 8.51 0.41 2.68
CA VAL A 24 7.50 -0.56 3.07
C VAL A 24 8.22 -1.88 3.28
N ALA A 25 7.80 -2.64 4.28
CA ALA A 25 8.41 -3.95 4.50
C ALA A 25 8.26 -4.79 3.24
N ALA A 26 9.37 -5.38 2.81
CA ALA A 26 9.37 -6.13 1.57
C ALA A 26 8.42 -7.32 1.63
N THR A 27 8.14 -7.83 2.82
CA THR A 27 7.23 -8.95 2.95
C THR A 27 5.81 -8.59 2.57
N GLN A 28 5.49 -7.30 2.52
CA GLN A 28 4.15 -6.88 2.12
C GLN A 28 4.03 -6.67 0.62
N ILE A 29 5.12 -6.74 -0.12
CA ILE A 29 5.09 -6.45 -1.55
C ILE A 29 5.14 -7.75 -2.32
N SER A 30 4.17 -7.92 -3.20
CA SER A 30 4.12 -9.11 -4.04
C SER A 30 4.88 -8.89 -5.34
N GLU A 31 4.70 -7.76 -5.98
CA GLU A 31 5.39 -7.50 -7.24
C GLU A 31 5.26 -6.04 -7.61
N LEU A 32 6.03 -5.65 -8.59
CA LEU A 32 6.04 -4.30 -9.13
C LEU A 32 5.64 -4.43 -10.59
N VAL A 33 4.61 -3.74 -11.01
CA VAL A 33 4.11 -3.93 -12.37
C VAL A 33 4.02 -2.59 -13.07
N ALA A 34 4.10 -2.63 -14.38
CA ALA A 34 3.92 -1.44 -15.19
C ALA A 34 2.50 -0.92 -15.03
N PRO A 35 2.29 0.37 -15.20
CA PRO A 35 0.95 0.91 -15.11
C PRO A 35 0.05 0.26 -16.14
N SER A 36 -1.18 0.00 -15.73
CA SER A 36 -2.15 -0.57 -16.63
C SER A 36 -3.43 0.21 -16.49
N ARG A 37 -4.38 -0.15 -17.31
CA ARG A 37 -5.64 0.57 -17.33
C ARG A 37 -6.37 0.40 -16.01
N VAL A 38 -6.86 1.51 -15.48
CA VAL A 38 -7.64 1.53 -14.26
C VAL A 38 -9.10 1.65 -14.63
N PHE A 39 -9.91 0.73 -14.15
CA PHE A 39 -11.35 0.80 -14.35
C PHE A 39 -11.91 1.53 -13.15
N ARG A 40 -12.34 2.76 -13.36
CA ARG A 40 -12.66 3.66 -12.26
C ARG A 40 -14.01 3.33 -11.66
N PHE A 41 -14.13 3.57 -10.36
CA PHE A 41 -15.40 3.44 -9.69
C PHE A 41 -16.31 4.59 -10.09
N PRO A 42 -17.62 4.35 -10.13
CA PRO A 42 -18.53 5.46 -10.44
C PRO A 42 -18.61 6.48 -9.32
N HIS A 43 -18.27 6.10 -8.10
CA HIS A 43 -18.30 7.02 -6.98
C HIS A 43 -16.91 7.25 -6.49
N HIS A 44 -16.68 8.43 -5.95
CA HIS A 44 -15.42 8.71 -5.32
C HIS A 44 -15.40 8.03 -3.97
N THR A 45 -14.38 7.25 -3.72
CA THR A 45 -14.20 6.58 -2.44
C THR A 45 -12.81 6.96 -1.96
N ALA A 46 -12.68 7.22 -0.69
CA ALA A 46 -11.41 7.69 -0.14
C ALA A 46 -10.26 6.84 -0.65
N ASN A 47 -9.33 7.44 -1.32
CA ASN A 47 -8.11 6.85 -1.84
C ASN A 47 -8.30 5.72 -2.84
N LEU A 48 -9.48 5.18 -2.98
CA LEU A 48 -9.71 4.10 -3.94
C LEU A 48 -10.23 4.71 -5.22
N GLU A 49 -9.48 4.57 -6.29
CA GLU A 49 -9.89 5.19 -7.53
C GLU A 49 -10.46 4.21 -8.52
N GLY A 50 -10.26 2.93 -8.32
CA GLY A 50 -10.79 1.94 -9.23
C GLY A 50 -10.08 0.63 -9.03
N VAL A 51 -10.04 -0.19 -10.07
CA VAL A 51 -9.39 -1.48 -10.00
C VAL A 51 -8.57 -1.69 -11.26
N ILE A 52 -7.55 -2.53 -11.16
CA ILE A 52 -6.84 -3.05 -12.32
C ILE A 52 -7.03 -4.54 -12.33
N LEU A 53 -6.78 -5.14 -13.49
CA LEU A 53 -6.84 -6.58 -13.62
C LEU A 53 -5.43 -7.10 -13.63
N ARG A 54 -5.16 -8.08 -12.80
CA ARG A 54 -3.84 -8.66 -12.72
C ARG A 54 -3.96 -10.16 -12.54
N ARG A 55 -3.52 -10.92 -13.54
CA ARG A 55 -3.52 -12.37 -13.46
C ARG A 55 -4.90 -12.91 -13.16
N GLY A 56 -5.89 -12.33 -13.84
CA GLY A 56 -7.26 -12.78 -13.65
C GLY A 56 -7.92 -12.32 -12.39
N ARG A 57 -7.27 -11.43 -11.64
CA ARG A 57 -7.81 -10.95 -10.38
C ARG A 57 -8.08 -9.45 -10.49
N ILE A 58 -9.07 -9.03 -9.75
CA ILE A 58 -9.41 -7.62 -9.65
C ILE A 58 -8.68 -7.06 -8.45
N VAL A 59 -7.83 -6.06 -8.68
CA VAL A 59 -6.99 -5.50 -7.63
C VAL A 59 -7.36 -4.03 -7.47
N PRO A 60 -7.83 -3.62 -6.29
CA PRO A 60 -8.15 -2.20 -6.07
C PRO A 60 -6.90 -1.35 -6.16
N VAL A 61 -7.06 -0.14 -6.69
CA VAL A 61 -5.97 0.82 -6.78
C VAL A 61 -6.18 1.86 -5.70
N CYS A 62 -5.22 1.97 -4.82
CA CYS A 62 -5.28 2.90 -3.70
C CYS A 62 -4.14 3.89 -3.81
N ASP A 63 -4.48 5.17 -4.05
CA ASP A 63 -3.47 6.20 -4.16
C ASP A 63 -3.18 6.73 -2.76
N VAL A 64 -2.20 6.13 -2.11
CA VAL A 64 -1.89 6.49 -0.74
C VAL A 64 -1.29 7.90 -0.65
N ALA A 65 -0.88 8.47 -1.78
CA ALA A 65 -0.34 9.82 -1.75
C ALA A 65 -1.38 10.83 -1.30
N GLU A 66 -2.65 10.57 -1.58
CA GLU A 66 -3.67 11.49 -1.11
C GLU A 66 -3.64 11.62 0.41
N THR A 67 -3.46 10.50 1.10
CA THR A 67 -3.41 10.53 2.55
C THR A 67 -2.09 11.08 3.05
N LEU A 68 -0.99 10.70 2.42
CA LEU A 68 0.32 11.04 2.94
C LEU A 68 0.75 12.45 2.56
N LEU A 69 0.39 12.90 1.36
CA LEU A 69 0.86 14.18 0.85
C LEU A 69 -0.24 15.21 0.70
N GLY A 70 -1.48 14.80 0.87
CA GLY A 70 -2.59 15.71 0.72
C GLY A 70 -3.09 15.87 -0.70
N LYS A 71 -2.51 15.16 -1.65
CA LYS A 71 -2.94 15.24 -3.03
C LYS A 71 -2.52 13.98 -3.74
N GLY A 72 -3.25 13.61 -4.77
CA GLY A 72 -2.94 12.43 -5.54
C GLY A 72 -1.73 12.63 -6.42
N LEU A 73 -1.22 11.53 -6.94
CA LEU A 73 -0.06 11.57 -7.81
C LEU A 73 -0.46 12.06 -9.21
N THR A 74 0.40 12.88 -9.80
CA THR A 74 0.17 13.35 -11.14
C THR A 74 0.82 12.47 -12.19
N SER A 75 1.79 11.65 -11.79
CA SER A 75 2.40 10.70 -12.72
C SER A 75 2.65 9.42 -11.97
N ARG A 76 2.67 8.33 -12.71
CA ARG A 76 2.82 7.01 -12.13
C ARG A 76 3.75 6.20 -12.99
N ARG A 77 4.78 5.68 -12.34
CA ARG A 77 5.74 4.88 -13.07
C ARG A 77 5.44 3.41 -12.95
N PHE A 78 5.03 2.99 -11.78
CA PHE A 78 4.73 1.59 -11.50
C PHE A 78 3.56 1.51 -10.54
N TYR A 79 2.99 0.30 -10.44
CA TYR A 79 2.08 -0.03 -9.37
C TYR A 79 2.76 -1.10 -8.52
N LEU A 80 2.84 -0.85 -7.22
CA LEU A 80 3.27 -1.87 -6.29
C LEU A 80 2.06 -2.70 -5.92
N ILE A 81 2.14 -4.00 -6.16
CA ILE A 81 1.06 -4.88 -5.73
C ILE A 81 1.42 -5.35 -4.33
N ALA A 82 0.65 -4.92 -3.38
CA ALA A 82 0.91 -5.19 -1.98
C ALA A 82 -0.13 -6.13 -1.43
N VAL A 83 0.25 -6.83 -0.38
CA VAL A 83 -0.65 -7.73 0.32
C VAL A 83 -1.08 -7.04 1.60
N ARG A 84 -2.38 -6.90 1.77
CA ARG A 84 -2.94 -6.28 2.94
C ARG A 84 -3.58 -7.37 3.78
N HIS A 85 -3.28 -7.37 5.05
CA HIS A 85 -3.84 -8.37 5.94
C HIS A 85 -5.11 -7.85 6.59
N TYR A 86 -6.08 -8.74 6.76
CA TYR A 86 -7.40 -8.35 7.13
C TYR A 86 -7.99 -9.51 7.90
N GLY A 87 -7.76 -9.53 9.19
CA GLY A 87 -8.09 -10.69 10.00
C GLY A 87 -7.28 -11.88 9.56
N GLU A 88 -7.93 -12.95 9.23
CA GLU A 88 -7.24 -14.11 8.73
C GLU A 88 -7.12 -14.11 7.24
N ASN A 89 -7.64 -13.11 6.59
CA ASN A 89 -7.61 -13.02 5.14
C ASN A 89 -6.54 -12.07 4.70
N SER A 90 -6.23 -12.13 3.43
CA SER A 90 -5.34 -11.14 2.84
C SER A 90 -5.89 -10.78 1.48
N GLU A 91 -5.61 -9.56 1.06
CA GLU A 91 -6.04 -9.11 -0.26
C GLU A 91 -4.92 -8.32 -0.88
N TRP A 92 -4.97 -8.25 -2.19
CA TRP A 92 -4.01 -7.45 -2.93
C TRP A 92 -4.55 -6.03 -3.07
N VAL A 93 -3.62 -5.08 -3.07
CA VAL A 93 -3.94 -3.69 -3.36
C VAL A 93 -2.81 -3.16 -4.22
N ALA A 94 -3.16 -2.32 -5.18
CA ALA A 94 -2.18 -1.72 -6.08
C ALA A 94 -1.94 -0.30 -5.62
N VAL A 95 -0.67 0.02 -5.36
CA VAL A 95 -0.28 1.34 -4.87
C VAL A 95 0.56 2.00 -5.94
N PRO A 96 0.07 3.09 -6.55
CA PRO A 96 0.89 3.76 -7.58
C PRO A 96 2.07 4.48 -6.96
N VAL A 97 3.17 4.46 -7.66
CA VAL A 97 4.39 5.16 -7.25
C VAL A 97 4.95 5.94 -8.43
N THR A 98 5.73 6.97 -8.14
CA THR A 98 6.18 7.88 -9.19
C THR A 98 7.55 7.53 -9.76
N GLY A 99 8.35 6.77 -9.05
CA GLY A 99 9.70 6.49 -9.50
C GLY A 99 10.07 5.05 -9.34
N ASP A 100 11.33 4.77 -9.56
CA ASP A 100 11.83 3.42 -9.40
C ASP A 100 11.79 3.02 -7.94
N CYS A 101 11.70 1.73 -7.71
CA CYS A 101 11.74 1.18 -6.38
C CYS A 101 13.06 0.46 -6.18
N GLU A 102 13.47 0.37 -4.93
CA GLU A 102 14.76 -0.20 -4.61
C GLU A 102 14.61 -1.11 -3.40
N LEU A 103 15.21 -2.28 -3.46
CA LEU A 103 15.18 -3.22 -2.35
C LEU A 103 16.42 -3.00 -1.50
N ILE A 104 16.24 -2.75 -0.22
CA ILE A 104 17.35 -2.50 0.68
C ILE A 104 17.17 -3.32 1.94
N ILE A 105 18.25 -3.42 2.70
CA ILE A 105 18.23 -4.07 4.00
C ILE A 105 18.59 -3.02 5.03
N ALA A 106 17.81 -2.92 6.09
CA ALA A 106 18.02 -1.92 7.11
C ALA A 106 17.38 -2.38 8.40
N GLU A 107 17.70 -1.71 9.49
CA GLU A 107 17.06 -1.96 10.77
C GLU A 107 16.01 -0.90 10.99
N MET A 108 14.83 -1.31 11.39
CA MET A 108 13.77 -0.37 11.64
C MET A 108 13.86 0.14 13.06
N ILE A 109 13.76 1.45 13.19
CA ILE A 109 13.67 2.10 14.47
C ILE A 109 12.20 2.34 14.72
N SER A 110 11.68 1.68 15.71
CA SER A 110 10.28 1.77 15.99
C SER A 110 10.10 2.80 17.08
N SER A 111 9.15 3.67 16.88
CA SER A 111 8.83 4.60 17.93
C SER A 111 7.45 4.30 18.42
N GLY A 112 7.34 3.90 19.63
CA GLY A 112 6.04 3.61 20.19
C GLY A 112 5.21 4.84 20.41
N GLU A 113 5.81 5.99 20.21
CA GLU A 113 5.11 7.20 20.52
C GLU A 113 4.91 8.09 19.37
N THR A 114 4.95 7.56 18.16
CA THR A 114 4.74 8.43 17.03
C THR A 114 3.29 8.84 16.96
N ASP A 115 3.08 10.09 16.66
CA ASP A 115 1.76 10.59 16.40
C ASP A 115 1.39 10.46 14.95
N ALA A 116 2.30 10.04 14.13
CA ALA A 116 2.01 9.95 12.70
C ALA A 116 1.23 8.68 12.45
N ALA A 117 0.01 8.84 12.05
CA ALA A 117 -0.81 7.72 11.66
C ALA A 117 -0.21 7.04 10.48
N HIS A 118 -0.15 5.92 10.20
CA HIS A 118 0.34 5.24 8.99
C HIS A 118 1.85 5.06 8.96
N VAL A 119 2.56 5.45 10.03
CA VAL A 119 4.00 5.25 10.08
C VAL A 119 4.29 4.16 11.09
N ALA A 120 4.92 3.08 10.64
CA ALA A 120 5.27 1.97 11.52
C ALA A 120 6.60 2.20 12.22
N GLY A 121 7.45 3.05 11.66
CA GLY A 121 8.76 3.32 12.21
C GLY A 121 9.60 4.06 11.20
N TRP A 122 10.90 4.04 11.39
CA TRP A 122 11.83 4.73 10.50
C TRP A 122 13.01 3.84 10.22
N ILE A 123 13.66 4.07 9.08
CA ILE A 123 14.94 3.46 8.78
C ILE A 123 15.90 4.55 8.38
N SER A 124 17.19 4.26 8.47
CA SER A 124 18.21 5.15 7.99
C SER A 124 18.85 4.52 6.78
N HIS A 125 18.96 5.28 5.69
CA HIS A 125 19.54 4.76 4.47
C HIS A 125 20.29 5.90 3.79
N ASN A 126 21.59 5.69 3.60
CA ASN A 126 22.45 6.69 2.96
C ASN A 126 22.34 8.06 3.62
N GLY A 127 22.29 8.06 4.95
CA GLY A 127 22.26 9.31 5.69
C GLY A 127 20.89 9.96 5.77
N GLU A 128 19.88 9.31 5.25
CA GLU A 128 18.55 9.89 5.22
C GLU A 128 17.64 9.04 6.09
N VAL A 129 16.78 9.68 6.86
CA VAL A 129 15.80 8.98 7.67
C VAL A 129 14.51 8.88 6.87
N ILE A 130 14.02 7.68 6.70
CA ILE A 130 12.90 7.41 5.83
C ILE A 130 11.80 6.76 6.65
N GLU A 131 10.58 7.25 6.47
CA GLU A 131 9.42 6.68 7.17
C GLU A 131 9.03 5.35 6.57
N VAL A 132 8.77 4.39 7.44
CA VAL A 132 8.27 3.08 7.04
C VAL A 132 6.76 3.11 7.17
N LEU A 133 6.08 2.85 6.09
CA LEU A 133 4.62 2.98 6.06
C LEU A 133 3.95 1.72 6.55
N ASP A 134 2.82 1.91 7.19
CA ASP A 134 1.95 0.84 7.58
C ASP A 134 0.84 0.76 6.54
N LEU A 135 1.01 -0.11 5.57
CA LEU A 135 0.05 -0.20 4.48
C LEU A 135 -1.32 -0.66 4.94
N ASP A 136 -1.37 -1.46 6.00
CA ASP A 136 -2.66 -1.93 6.47
C ASP A 136 -3.51 -0.78 6.98
N SER A 137 -2.90 0.26 7.52
CA SER A 137 -3.67 1.39 7.98
C SER A 137 -3.91 2.41 6.88
N LEU A 138 -3.05 2.42 5.85
CA LEU A 138 -3.19 3.36 4.76
C LEU A 138 -4.24 2.95 3.75
N THR A 139 -4.44 1.67 3.57
CA THR A 139 -5.36 1.19 2.57
C THR A 139 -6.66 0.83 3.26
N PRO A 140 -7.80 1.19 2.69
CA PRO A 140 -9.07 0.93 3.35
C PRO A 140 -9.32 -0.55 3.45
N GLY A 141 -9.84 -0.92 4.52
CA GLY A 141 -10.16 -2.28 4.71
C GLY A 141 -11.36 -2.68 3.98
N GLN A 142 -11.63 -3.26 3.80
CA GLN A 142 -12.53 -3.50 3.39
C GLN A 142 -13.52 -3.70 3.61
N ALA A 143 -13.57 -3.64 3.85
CA ALA A 143 -14.27 -3.93 4.18
C ALA A 143 -15.28 -3.99 3.84
N PRO A 144 -15.58 -3.83 3.57
CA PRO A 144 -16.60 -3.97 3.42
C PRO A 144 -17.34 -4.66 2.77
N ARG A 145 -17.22 -4.87 2.88
CA ARG A 145 -17.70 -5.37 2.50
C ARG A 145 -18.58 -5.82 2.59
N PRO A 146 -18.66 -6.05 2.93
CA PRO A 146 -19.47 -6.75 2.77
C PRO A 146 -20.58 -6.39 2.22
N VAL A 147 -20.53 -5.73 2.19
CA VAL A 147 -21.43 -5.30 1.79
C VAL A 147 -21.81 -5.56 0.67
N VAL A 148 -21.45 -5.80 0.34
CA VAL A 148 -21.72 -5.86 -0.66
C VAL A 148 -22.47 -6.77 -1.02
N GLU A 149 -22.46 -7.30 -0.42
CA GLU A 149 -23.02 -8.06 -0.66
C GLU A 149 -24.14 -7.94 -0.91
N ARG A 150 -24.47 -7.54 -0.82
CA ARG A 150 -25.46 -7.38 -1.09
C ARG A 150 -25.90 -7.21 -2.11
N ALA A 151 -25.64 -7.30 -2.48
CA ALA A 151 -25.96 -7.08 -3.28
C ALA A 151 -26.58 -7.67 -3.92
N SER A 152 -26.60 -8.06 -3.65
CA SER A 152 -27.11 -8.46 -4.04
C SER A 152 -28.08 -8.51 -4.43
N PRO A 153 -28.30 -8.53 -4.14
CA PRO A 153 -29.14 -8.59 -4.44
C PRO A 153 -29.76 -8.26 -5.28
N VAL A 154 -29.42 -8.18 -5.40
CA VAL A 154 -29.85 -7.80 -6.02
C VAL A 154 -30.37 -8.26 -6.71
N VAL A 155 -30.17 -8.45 -6.62
CA VAL A 155 -30.45 -8.73 -7.09
C VAL A 155 -31.31 -9.00 -7.55
N GLU A 156 -31.23 -8.88 -7.24
CA GLU A 156 -31.88 -8.97 -7.48
C GLU A 156 -32.60 -8.94 -8.16
N ALA A 157 -32.36 -8.85 -8.36
CA ALA A 157 -32.80 -8.62 -8.93
C ALA A 157 -33.64 -8.95 -9.66
N ARG A 158 -34.00 -9.18 -9.79
CA ARG A 158 -34.66 -9.43 -10.36
C ARG A 158 -35.67 -9.53 -10.74
N PRO A 159 -35.85 -9.72 -10.74
CA PRO A 159 -36.76 -9.79 -11.39
C PRO A 159 -37.60 -9.13 -11.95
#